data_c89ae60cba4b97bf324b990522505991
#
_entry.id   c89ae60cba4b97bf324b990522505991
#
_cell.length_a   1.000
_cell.length_b   1.000
_cell.length_c   1.000
_cell.angle_alpha   90.00
_cell.angle_beta   90.00
_cell.angle_gamma   90.00
#
_symmetry.space_group_name_H-M   'P 1'
#
loop_
_entity.id
_entity.type
_entity.pdbx_description
1 polymer ?
#
loop_
_entity_poly.entity_id
_entity_poly.type
_entity_poly.pdbx_seq_one_letter_code
_entity_poly.pdbx_strand_id
1 'polypeptide(L)'
;MPITTVFRFKNHALMMALAAVYPALSYGAGAARLDFASGNVTAVSAAGAQRGLNKGAEVGSGEAVVTGDGGRAQLRFTDGGMVSLQPGSEFKIDNYRFSGKEDGEEKGFFSLLRGGLRSITGLVGRNNKSAYKVTTNVATIGIRGTEFTIAYTGANSIAVSTGEGMIEVCNNAGCAVVPAGSSATVSGPNTRIERSDVKPRLDPAQPPVDVQPVFSTSEQRQGNGLIQPVSAPLVSGSDYVVSYSGTKSGSAVIAGTGVGAPASFDEFSTLQGFSYGGYDYKAGSVAGSFSMDGVIGWGKWTEGETVPTGYGSPEALKEFHYVTGKPTPTSDLVALGTISAVYQLAGFTLPTSSTGVVGSAPSGTLNVNFSGGSATSIVANVNVPIGGSTYNLNTLVGSGSGGQTFSISSGGAYVNGFFAGANASHAGLTYKFNSVVGEVQGAAAFKR
;
A
#
# COMPACT_ATOMS: atom_id res chain seq x y z
N MET A 1 62.34 57.51 51.62
CA MET A 1 61.71 57.66 50.28
C MET A 1 60.79 56.42 50.06
N PRO A 2 59.51 56.58 50.12
CA PRO A 2 58.62 55.48 49.81
C PRO A 2 58.09 55.61 48.37
N ILE A 3 58.13 54.50 47.62
CA ILE A 3 57.60 54.37 46.27
C ILE A 3 56.15 53.98 46.40
N THR A 4 55.26 54.84 45.91
CA THR A 4 53.83 54.61 45.89
C THR A 4 53.48 53.85 44.63
N THR A 5 53.06 52.58 44.74
CA THR A 5 52.58 51.78 43.63
C THR A 5 51.07 51.97 43.46
N VAL A 6 50.63 52.58 42.35
CA VAL A 6 49.24 52.79 42.00
C VAL A 6 48.72 51.56 41.32
N PHE A 7 47.75 50.83 41.99
CA PHE A 7 46.97 49.78 41.41
C PHE A 7 45.85 50.37 40.55
N ARG A 8 45.93 50.15 39.23
CA ARG A 8 44.85 50.44 38.30
C ARG A 8 43.90 49.26 38.27
N PHE A 9 42.71 49.42 38.81
CA PHE A 9 41.59 48.49 38.59
C PHE A 9 41.05 48.66 37.18
N LYS A 10 41.23 47.63 36.32
CA LYS A 10 40.50 47.49 35.07
C LYS A 10 39.10 47.02 35.37
N ASN A 11 38.08 47.81 35.04
CA ASN A 11 36.69 47.45 35.04
C ASN A 11 36.45 46.36 34.01
N HIS A 12 36.27 45.15 34.43
CA HIS A 12 35.72 44.10 33.57
C HIS A 12 34.19 44.20 33.66
N ALA A 13 33.60 44.75 32.62
CA ALA A 13 32.16 44.72 32.42
C ALA A 13 31.74 43.27 32.37
N LEU A 14 30.96 42.86 33.35
CA LEU A 14 30.30 41.58 33.42
C LEU A 14 29.15 41.57 32.41
N MET A 15 29.43 41.10 31.18
CA MET A 15 28.37 40.74 30.22
C MET A 15 27.66 39.51 30.76
N MET A 16 26.53 39.71 31.41
CA MET A 16 25.52 38.65 31.61
C MET A 16 24.97 38.26 30.23
N ALA A 17 25.49 37.18 29.66
CA ALA A 17 24.85 36.50 28.56
C ALA A 17 23.58 35.85 29.12
N LEU A 18 22.43 36.46 28.84
CA LEU A 18 21.13 35.84 29.00
C LEU A 18 21.06 34.68 27.98
N ALA A 19 21.52 33.49 28.38
CA ALA A 19 21.26 32.28 27.64
C ALA A 19 19.75 32.04 27.70
N ALA A 20 19.02 32.45 26.64
CA ALA A 20 17.65 32.03 26.43
C ALA A 20 17.68 30.51 26.33
N VAL A 21 17.25 29.87 27.41
CA VAL A 21 16.98 28.43 27.41
C VAL A 21 15.73 28.24 26.54
N TYR A 22 15.95 28.11 25.25
CA TYR A 22 14.97 27.50 24.39
C TYR A 22 14.90 26.03 24.86
N PRO A 23 13.73 25.52 25.31
CA PRO A 23 13.58 24.10 25.47
C PRO A 23 13.82 23.50 24.11
N ALA A 24 14.96 22.84 23.92
CA ALA A 24 15.17 21.97 22.79
C ALA A 24 14.05 20.94 22.88
N LEU A 25 13.03 21.10 22.03
CA LEU A 25 12.09 20.05 21.76
C LEU A 25 12.91 18.87 21.23
N SER A 26 13.30 17.98 22.13
CA SER A 26 13.85 16.68 21.77
C SER A 26 12.77 15.98 20.95
N TYR A 27 12.78 16.16 19.64
CA TYR A 27 12.13 15.21 18.76
C TYR A 27 12.87 13.89 18.98
N GLY A 28 12.27 13.00 19.75
CA GLY A 28 12.73 11.62 19.84
C GLY A 28 12.91 11.11 18.41
N ALA A 29 13.93 10.30 18.17
CA ALA A 29 14.17 9.69 16.86
C ALA A 29 12.85 9.17 16.30
N GLY A 30 12.51 9.56 15.04
CA GLY A 30 11.24 9.23 14.42
C GLY A 30 10.99 7.72 14.45
N ALA A 31 9.88 7.30 15.03
CA ALA A 31 9.47 5.90 15.07
C ALA A 31 9.01 5.42 13.69
N ALA A 32 8.29 6.29 12.99
CA ALA A 32 7.76 6.02 11.66
C ALA A 32 7.71 7.29 10.82
N ARG A 33 7.64 7.09 9.50
CA ARG A 33 7.43 8.13 8.50
C ARG A 33 6.16 7.84 7.73
N LEU A 34 5.42 8.87 7.34
CA LEU A 34 4.27 8.74 6.47
C LEU A 34 4.72 8.48 5.02
N ASP A 35 4.43 7.30 4.51
CA ASP A 35 4.61 6.97 3.10
C ASP A 35 3.47 7.53 2.25
N PHE A 36 2.28 7.65 2.86
CA PHE A 36 1.08 8.18 2.22
C PHE A 36 0.23 8.93 3.24
N ALA A 37 -0.35 10.06 2.83
CA ALA A 37 -1.40 10.79 3.53
C ALA A 37 -2.36 11.37 2.50
N SER A 38 -3.65 11.25 2.75
CA SER A 38 -4.73 11.83 1.94
C SER A 38 -5.83 12.36 2.86
N GLY A 39 -6.45 13.45 2.46
CA GLY A 39 -7.43 14.15 3.30
C GLY A 39 -6.79 14.78 4.54
N ASN A 40 -7.58 14.98 5.59
CA ASN A 40 -7.07 15.56 6.83
C ASN A 40 -6.35 14.49 7.66
N VAL A 41 -5.04 14.65 7.86
CA VAL A 41 -4.22 13.79 8.71
C VAL A 41 -3.39 14.68 9.63
N THR A 42 -3.48 14.42 10.94
CA THR A 42 -2.78 15.21 11.96
C THR A 42 -2.03 14.31 12.94
N ALA A 43 -0.92 14.81 13.46
CA ALA A 43 -0.29 14.25 14.66
C ALA A 43 -0.74 15.04 15.89
N VAL A 44 -1.00 14.33 16.97
CA VAL A 44 -1.29 14.90 18.30
C VAL A 44 -0.20 14.44 19.24
N SER A 45 0.56 15.37 19.81
CA SER A 45 1.61 15.07 20.78
C SER A 45 1.03 14.67 22.14
N ALA A 46 1.84 14.11 23.04
CA ALA A 46 1.45 13.79 24.40
C ALA A 46 0.98 15.02 25.20
N ALA A 47 1.43 16.23 24.81
CA ALA A 47 0.99 17.51 25.39
C ALA A 47 -0.29 18.07 24.74
N GLY A 48 -0.89 17.36 23.78
CA GLY A 48 -2.10 17.77 23.06
C GLY A 48 -1.85 18.74 21.89
N ALA A 49 -0.61 19.11 21.60
CA ALA A 49 -0.29 19.95 20.44
C ALA A 49 -0.55 19.18 19.13
N GLN A 50 -1.20 19.86 18.18
CA GLN A 50 -1.56 19.27 16.90
C GLN A 50 -0.71 19.87 15.76
N ARG A 51 -0.32 19.01 14.80
CA ARG A 51 0.31 19.42 13.55
C ARG A 51 -0.21 18.61 12.38
N GLY A 52 -0.37 19.24 11.23
CA GLY A 52 -0.73 18.56 9.99
C GLY A 52 0.36 17.59 9.54
N LEU A 53 -0.03 16.45 9.01
CA LEU A 53 0.86 15.44 8.49
C LEU A 53 0.68 15.30 6.97
N ASN A 54 1.78 15.38 6.26
CA ASN A 54 1.87 15.10 4.83
C ASN A 54 2.83 13.93 4.58
N LYS A 55 2.83 13.40 3.37
CA LYS A 55 3.81 12.38 2.95
C LYS A 55 5.23 12.84 3.30
N GLY A 56 6.01 11.96 3.91
CA GLY A 56 7.38 12.22 4.36
C GLY A 56 7.48 12.74 5.79
N ALA A 57 6.37 13.17 6.43
CA ALA A 57 6.37 13.61 7.82
C ALA A 57 6.72 12.45 8.76
N GLU A 58 7.51 12.75 9.78
CA GLU A 58 7.89 11.78 10.81
C GLU A 58 6.97 11.88 12.01
N VAL A 59 6.74 10.74 12.65
CA VAL A 59 6.01 10.61 13.92
C VAL A 59 6.82 9.77 14.89
N GLY A 60 6.78 10.14 16.17
CA GLY A 60 7.56 9.53 17.24
C GLY A 60 6.72 8.82 18.28
N SER A 61 7.40 8.17 19.23
CA SER A 61 6.76 7.62 20.42
C SER A 61 6.06 8.72 21.23
N GLY A 62 4.87 8.43 21.75
CA GLY A 62 4.02 9.37 22.47
C GLY A 62 3.07 10.16 21.59
N GLU A 63 3.24 10.18 20.26
CA GLU A 63 2.34 10.86 19.34
C GLU A 63 1.19 9.94 18.88
N ALA A 64 0.03 10.54 18.64
CA ALA A 64 -1.10 9.89 17.99
C ALA A 64 -1.27 10.44 16.57
N VAL A 65 -1.53 9.57 15.61
CA VAL A 65 -1.92 9.93 14.24
C VAL A 65 -3.43 9.84 14.13
N VAL A 66 -4.05 10.94 13.74
CA VAL A 66 -5.51 11.08 13.60
C VAL A 66 -5.84 11.33 12.14
N THR A 67 -6.74 10.52 11.60
CA THR A 67 -7.32 10.71 10.26
C THR A 67 -8.74 11.26 10.39
N GLY A 68 -9.07 12.30 9.62
CA GLY A 68 -10.44 12.82 9.52
C GLY A 68 -11.36 11.89 8.71
N ASP A 69 -12.62 12.28 8.51
CA ASP A 69 -13.67 11.45 7.88
C ASP A 69 -13.34 10.98 6.45
N GLY A 70 -12.57 11.72 5.70
CA GLY A 70 -12.03 11.29 4.39
C GLY A 70 -10.52 11.02 4.42
N GLY A 71 -9.91 11.10 5.61
CA GLY A 71 -8.47 11.00 5.78
C GLY A 71 -7.97 9.55 5.73
N ARG A 72 -6.81 9.34 5.12
CA ARG A 72 -6.10 8.05 5.13
C ARG A 72 -4.62 8.30 5.33
N ALA A 73 -3.95 7.42 6.05
CA ALA A 73 -2.52 7.49 6.26
C ALA A 73 -1.88 6.11 6.18
N GLN A 74 -0.65 6.07 5.68
CA GLN A 74 0.19 4.89 5.77
C GLN A 74 1.52 5.28 6.41
N LEU A 75 1.81 4.63 7.53
CA LEU A 75 3.04 4.78 8.27
C LEU A 75 3.98 3.63 7.94
N ARG A 76 5.24 3.96 7.71
CA ARG A 76 6.34 3.00 7.63
C ARG A 76 7.23 3.18 8.83
N PHE A 77 7.35 2.17 9.65
CA PHE A 77 8.22 2.11 10.81
C PHE A 77 9.67 1.84 10.41
N THR A 78 10.61 2.24 11.26
CA THR A 78 12.05 2.08 11.00
C THR A 78 12.50 0.61 10.96
N ASP A 79 11.71 -0.32 11.54
CA ASP A 79 11.91 -1.77 11.45
C ASP A 79 11.31 -2.42 10.18
N GLY A 80 10.81 -1.59 9.25
CA GLY A 80 10.16 -2.03 8.02
C GLY A 80 8.68 -2.38 8.16
N GLY A 81 8.12 -2.34 9.36
CA GLY A 81 6.69 -2.53 9.60
C GLY A 81 5.84 -1.43 8.95
N MET A 82 4.60 -1.76 8.64
CA MET A 82 3.64 -0.80 8.05
C MET A 82 2.32 -0.81 8.81
N VAL A 83 1.74 0.38 8.99
CA VAL A 83 0.38 0.55 9.51
C VAL A 83 -0.39 1.47 8.57
N SER A 84 -1.50 0.99 8.04
CA SER A 84 -2.43 1.76 7.20
C SER A 84 -3.67 2.10 8.01
N LEU A 85 -3.96 3.38 8.15
CA LEU A 85 -5.09 3.91 8.90
C LEU A 85 -6.26 4.24 7.98
N GLN A 86 -7.45 3.85 8.40
CA GLN A 86 -8.72 4.15 7.74
C GLN A 86 -9.20 5.57 8.09
N PRO A 87 -10.20 6.13 7.37
CA PRO A 87 -10.88 7.33 7.79
C PRO A 87 -11.42 7.26 9.23
N GLY A 88 -11.40 8.37 9.93
CA GLY A 88 -11.89 8.46 11.31
C GLY A 88 -11.09 7.69 12.35
N SER A 89 -9.84 7.32 12.04
CA SER A 89 -8.98 6.55 12.95
C SER A 89 -8.13 7.43 13.85
N GLU A 90 -7.84 6.91 15.04
CA GLU A 90 -6.87 7.49 15.97
C GLU A 90 -5.95 6.38 16.47
N PHE A 91 -4.69 6.46 16.05
CA PHE A 91 -3.65 5.47 16.31
C PHE A 91 -2.48 6.12 17.05
N LYS A 92 -2.16 5.64 18.22
CA LYS A 92 -1.09 6.17 19.07
C LYS A 92 0.11 5.23 19.09
N ILE A 93 1.29 5.80 18.96
CA ILE A 93 2.57 5.11 19.16
C ILE A 93 2.93 5.25 20.64
N ASP A 94 2.56 4.28 21.48
CA ASP A 94 2.79 4.38 22.91
C ASP A 94 4.27 4.27 23.27
N ASN A 95 4.93 3.26 22.72
CA ASN A 95 6.37 3.05 22.90
C ASN A 95 6.92 2.27 21.70
N TYR A 96 7.84 2.90 20.97
CA TYR A 96 8.52 2.26 19.87
C TYR A 96 10.03 2.44 20.01
N ARG A 97 10.75 1.32 19.90
CA ARG A 97 12.21 1.30 19.91
C ARG A 97 12.72 0.24 18.94
N PHE A 98 13.56 0.67 18.02
CA PHE A 98 14.29 -0.21 17.12
C PHE A 98 15.66 0.41 16.81
N SER A 99 16.72 -0.29 17.16
CA SER A 99 18.11 0.16 17.00
C SER A 99 18.78 -0.30 15.70
N GLY A 100 18.05 -1.08 14.88
CA GLY A 100 18.61 -1.75 13.71
C GLY A 100 19.37 -3.03 14.04
N LYS A 101 19.43 -3.40 15.32
CA LYS A 101 20.06 -4.63 15.82
C LYS A 101 19.10 -5.35 16.75
N GLU A 102 19.19 -6.65 16.80
CA GLU A 102 18.48 -7.50 17.76
C GLU A 102 19.22 -7.43 19.10
N ASP A 103 18.86 -6.47 19.95
CA ASP A 103 19.45 -6.30 21.28
C ASP A 103 18.50 -6.74 22.42
N GLY A 104 17.29 -7.22 22.06
CA GLY A 104 16.26 -7.66 23.01
C GLY A 104 15.48 -6.51 23.65
N GLU A 105 15.80 -5.27 23.31
CA GLU A 105 15.19 -4.06 23.84
C GLU A 105 14.17 -3.45 22.86
N GLU A 106 13.92 -4.12 21.73
CA GLU A 106 12.97 -3.68 20.72
C GLU A 106 11.55 -3.66 21.29
N LYS A 107 10.80 -2.63 20.93
CA LYS A 107 9.40 -2.44 21.35
C LYS A 107 8.57 -1.84 20.23
N GLY A 108 7.36 -2.38 20.07
CA GLY A 108 6.32 -1.86 19.20
C GLY A 108 4.98 -1.92 19.92
N PHE A 109 4.74 -0.98 20.85
CA PHE A 109 3.50 -0.89 21.61
C PHE A 109 2.65 0.26 21.09
N PHE A 110 1.44 -0.05 20.74
CA PHE A 110 0.52 0.85 20.06
C PHE A 110 -0.87 0.78 20.68
N SER A 111 -1.64 1.85 20.50
CA SER A 111 -3.06 1.90 20.84
C SER A 111 -3.89 2.33 19.64
N LEU A 112 -4.93 1.59 19.32
CA LEU A 112 -5.99 2.03 18.42
C LEU A 112 -7.16 2.51 19.29
N LEU A 113 -7.43 3.82 19.28
CA LEU A 113 -8.43 4.44 20.12
C LEU A 113 -9.80 4.52 19.43
N ARG A 114 -9.82 4.59 18.09
CA ARG A 114 -11.02 4.54 17.25
C ARG A 114 -10.67 4.24 15.78
N GLY A 115 -11.69 3.93 14.99
CA GLY A 115 -11.56 3.67 13.56
C GLY A 115 -11.00 2.28 13.26
N GLY A 116 -10.07 2.18 12.32
CA GLY A 116 -9.51 0.91 11.89
C GLY A 116 -8.10 1.03 11.33
N LEU A 117 -7.37 -0.06 11.42
CA LEU A 117 -6.05 -0.19 10.85
C LEU A 117 -5.81 -1.56 10.21
N ARG A 118 -4.90 -1.59 9.26
CA ARG A 118 -4.21 -2.80 8.79
C ARG A 118 -2.74 -2.66 9.15
N SER A 119 -2.17 -3.71 9.73
CA SER A 119 -0.77 -3.74 10.12
C SER A 119 -0.05 -4.91 9.47
N ILE A 120 1.12 -4.62 8.93
CA ILE A 120 2.11 -5.61 8.48
C ILE A 120 3.30 -5.49 9.41
N THR A 121 3.61 -6.57 10.11
CA THR A 121 4.63 -6.56 11.16
C THR A 121 6.04 -6.46 10.58
N GLY A 122 6.85 -5.56 11.13
CA GLY A 122 8.28 -5.42 10.85
C GLY A 122 9.16 -6.36 11.65
N LEU A 123 10.46 -6.05 11.69
CA LEU A 123 11.46 -6.88 12.37
C LEU A 123 11.23 -7.00 13.88
N VAL A 124 10.77 -5.94 14.55
CA VAL A 124 10.46 -5.96 16.00
C VAL A 124 9.54 -7.13 16.36
N GLY A 125 8.40 -7.24 15.66
CA GLY A 125 7.43 -8.29 15.97
C GLY A 125 7.77 -9.65 15.37
N ARG A 126 8.59 -9.71 14.32
CA ARG A 126 9.06 -10.98 13.75
C ARG A 126 10.08 -11.66 14.66
N ASN A 127 10.99 -10.90 15.24
CA ASN A 127 12.08 -11.40 16.06
C ASN A 127 11.63 -11.65 17.51
N ASN A 128 10.86 -10.73 18.09
CA ASN A 128 10.32 -10.84 19.43
C ASN A 128 8.81 -10.58 19.45
N LYS A 129 8.03 -11.66 19.46
CA LYS A 129 6.56 -11.61 19.42
C LYS A 129 5.95 -10.88 20.62
N SER A 130 6.60 -10.94 21.78
CA SER A 130 6.14 -10.24 23.01
C SER A 130 6.43 -8.74 22.98
N ALA A 131 7.34 -8.31 22.10
CA ALA A 131 7.72 -6.91 21.93
C ALA A 131 6.74 -6.12 21.05
N TYR A 132 5.73 -6.78 20.47
CA TYR A 132 4.73 -6.11 19.61
C TYR A 132 3.32 -6.36 20.12
N LYS A 133 2.56 -5.29 20.35
CA LYS A 133 1.13 -5.37 20.68
C LYS A 133 0.37 -4.12 20.29
N VAL A 134 -0.90 -4.31 19.96
CA VAL A 134 -1.87 -3.23 19.77
C VAL A 134 -2.96 -3.34 20.83
N THR A 135 -3.17 -2.28 21.58
CA THR A 135 -4.22 -2.20 22.60
C THR A 135 -5.40 -1.40 22.09
N THR A 136 -6.61 -1.85 22.43
CA THR A 136 -7.87 -1.15 22.21
C THR A 136 -8.58 -1.00 23.55
N ASN A 137 -9.73 -0.32 23.59
CA ASN A 137 -10.53 -0.21 24.81
C ASN A 137 -11.16 -1.54 25.29
N VAL A 138 -11.18 -2.56 24.44
CA VAL A 138 -11.84 -3.86 24.75
C VAL A 138 -10.92 -5.06 24.76
N ALA A 139 -9.76 -4.98 24.11
CA ALA A 139 -8.81 -6.09 24.01
C ALA A 139 -7.38 -5.61 23.73
N THR A 140 -6.43 -6.48 24.01
CA THR A 140 -5.03 -6.38 23.55
C THR A 140 -4.78 -7.45 22.52
N ILE A 141 -4.17 -7.06 21.41
CA ILE A 141 -3.82 -7.93 20.29
C ILE A 141 -2.30 -8.11 20.27
N GLY A 142 -1.86 -9.33 20.58
CA GLY A 142 -0.49 -9.79 20.39
C GLY A 142 -0.32 -10.49 19.05
N ILE A 143 0.89 -10.57 18.54
CA ILE A 143 1.17 -11.12 17.22
C ILE A 143 2.11 -12.34 17.27
N ARG A 144 2.04 -13.13 16.20
CA ARG A 144 3.00 -14.21 15.94
C ARG A 144 3.47 -14.16 14.48
N GLY A 145 4.10 -13.00 14.08
CA GLY A 145 4.64 -12.76 12.73
C GLY A 145 3.52 -12.61 11.70
N THR A 146 2.90 -11.40 11.61
CA THR A 146 1.54 -11.32 11.04
C THR A 146 1.31 -10.12 10.15
N GLU A 147 0.34 -10.33 9.26
CA GLU A 147 -0.53 -9.29 8.73
C GLU A 147 -1.90 -9.41 9.38
N PHE A 148 -2.45 -8.31 9.90
CA PHE A 148 -3.75 -8.31 10.55
C PHE A 148 -4.48 -6.99 10.41
N THR A 149 -5.78 -7.04 10.64
CA THR A 149 -6.67 -5.89 10.60
C THR A 149 -7.44 -5.78 11.91
N ILE A 150 -7.63 -4.57 12.41
CA ILE A 150 -8.51 -4.25 13.53
C ILE A 150 -9.43 -3.13 13.08
N ALA A 151 -10.72 -3.24 13.35
CA ALA A 151 -11.68 -2.16 13.17
C ALA A 151 -12.69 -2.11 14.31
N TYR A 152 -12.98 -0.91 14.79
CA TYR A 152 -14.10 -0.68 15.70
C TYR A 152 -15.41 -0.91 14.94
N THR A 153 -16.27 -1.73 15.50
CA THR A 153 -17.64 -1.99 15.01
C THR A 153 -18.70 -1.29 15.84
N GLY A 154 -18.27 -0.65 16.92
CA GLY A 154 -19.07 0.16 17.84
C GLY A 154 -18.17 0.77 18.92
N ALA A 155 -18.73 1.55 19.83
CA ALA A 155 -17.96 2.24 20.88
C ALA A 155 -17.15 1.28 21.77
N ASN A 156 -17.69 0.09 22.03
CA ASN A 156 -17.06 -0.93 22.88
C ASN A 156 -16.98 -2.30 22.17
N SER A 157 -16.81 -2.30 20.87
CA SER A 157 -16.66 -3.54 20.10
C SER A 157 -15.67 -3.37 18.97
N ILE A 158 -14.89 -4.43 18.73
CA ILE A 158 -13.94 -4.51 17.62
C ILE A 158 -14.14 -5.81 16.87
N ALA A 159 -13.85 -5.79 15.58
CA ALA A 159 -13.59 -6.97 14.78
C ALA A 159 -12.11 -7.01 14.42
N VAL A 160 -11.54 -8.20 14.45
CA VAL A 160 -10.15 -8.46 14.06
C VAL A 160 -10.09 -9.57 13.03
N SER A 161 -9.14 -9.50 12.13
CA SER A 161 -8.85 -10.60 11.20
C SER A 161 -7.34 -10.74 10.98
N THR A 162 -6.91 -11.96 10.74
CA THR A 162 -5.52 -12.30 10.44
C THR A 162 -5.40 -12.65 8.97
N GLY A 163 -4.60 -11.90 8.23
CA GLY A 163 -4.27 -12.20 6.84
C GLY A 163 -3.19 -13.28 6.77
N GLU A 164 -2.07 -13.06 7.46
CA GLU A 164 -0.91 -13.95 7.46
C GLU A 164 -0.44 -14.21 8.91
N GLY A 165 0.03 -15.41 9.20
CA GLY A 165 0.50 -15.81 10.53
C GLY A 165 -0.65 -16.07 11.52
N MET A 166 -0.57 -15.54 12.72
CA MET A 166 -1.64 -15.62 13.72
C MET A 166 -1.58 -14.46 14.70
N ILE A 167 -2.72 -14.05 15.24
CA ILE A 167 -2.80 -13.10 16.35
C ILE A 167 -3.39 -13.77 17.58
N GLU A 168 -3.04 -13.27 18.75
CA GLU A 168 -3.66 -13.61 20.01
C GLU A 168 -4.41 -12.39 20.53
N VAL A 169 -5.71 -12.53 20.70
CA VAL A 169 -6.60 -11.47 21.18
C VAL A 169 -6.95 -11.79 22.64
N CYS A 170 -6.69 -10.88 23.54
CA CYS A 170 -6.92 -11.08 24.97
C CYS A 170 -7.74 -9.94 25.55
N ASN A 171 -8.68 -10.27 26.44
CA ASN A 171 -9.41 -9.33 27.30
C ASN A 171 -9.60 -9.93 28.70
N ASN A 172 -10.41 -9.30 29.56
CA ASN A 172 -10.63 -9.81 30.93
C ASN A 172 -11.33 -11.16 30.98
N ALA A 173 -12.02 -11.59 29.92
CA ALA A 173 -12.70 -12.89 29.87
C ALA A 173 -11.78 -14.02 29.36
N GLY A 174 -10.56 -13.71 28.92
CA GLY A 174 -9.57 -14.67 28.46
C GLY A 174 -8.95 -14.30 27.11
N CYS A 175 -8.24 -15.25 26.50
CA CYS A 175 -7.55 -15.09 25.23
C CYS A 175 -8.10 -16.05 24.17
N ALA A 176 -8.08 -15.63 22.93
CA ALA A 176 -8.38 -16.45 21.74
C ALA A 176 -7.29 -16.26 20.68
N VAL A 177 -6.88 -17.38 20.07
CA VAL A 177 -5.96 -17.37 18.92
C VAL A 177 -6.79 -17.29 17.65
N VAL A 178 -6.43 -16.34 16.78
CA VAL A 178 -7.03 -16.11 15.47
C VAL A 178 -5.98 -16.41 14.41
N PRO A 179 -6.00 -17.59 13.79
CA PRO A 179 -5.04 -17.97 12.75
C PRO A 179 -5.31 -17.23 11.42
N ALA A 180 -4.37 -17.34 10.50
CA ALA A 180 -4.50 -16.81 9.15
C ALA A 180 -5.83 -17.20 8.50
N GLY A 181 -6.46 -16.27 7.79
CA GLY A 181 -7.77 -16.43 7.15
C GLY A 181 -8.96 -16.39 8.10
N SER A 182 -8.76 -16.29 9.42
CA SER A 182 -9.81 -16.26 10.42
C SER A 182 -10.07 -14.86 10.95
N SER A 183 -11.27 -14.68 11.52
CA SER A 183 -11.71 -13.44 12.16
C SER A 183 -12.26 -13.70 13.55
N ALA A 184 -12.28 -12.67 14.39
CA ALA A 184 -12.95 -12.71 15.68
C ALA A 184 -13.59 -11.35 16.01
N THR A 185 -14.63 -11.39 16.83
CA THR A 185 -15.32 -10.21 17.35
C THR A 185 -15.18 -10.15 18.87
N VAL A 186 -14.94 -8.95 19.39
CA VAL A 186 -14.91 -8.66 20.82
C VAL A 186 -15.96 -7.59 21.11
N SER A 187 -17.04 -7.96 21.79
CA SER A 187 -18.17 -7.07 22.06
C SER A 187 -18.09 -6.36 23.42
N GLY A 188 -16.92 -6.38 24.06
CA GLY A 188 -16.67 -5.69 25.33
C GLY A 188 -15.46 -6.26 26.06
N PRO A 189 -14.92 -5.53 27.06
CA PRO A 189 -13.70 -5.93 27.76
C PRO A 189 -13.87 -7.16 28.64
N ASN A 190 -15.10 -7.50 29.00
CA ASN A 190 -15.44 -8.64 29.88
C ASN A 190 -16.24 -9.73 29.13
N THR A 191 -16.40 -9.62 27.83
CA THR A 191 -17.12 -10.58 27.02
C THR A 191 -16.18 -11.60 26.38
N ARG A 192 -16.64 -12.83 26.25
CA ARG A 192 -15.88 -13.88 25.54
C ARG A 192 -15.59 -13.43 24.11
N ILE A 193 -14.38 -13.72 23.65
CA ILE A 193 -13.95 -13.46 22.27
C ILE A 193 -14.58 -14.54 21.38
N GLU A 194 -15.35 -14.11 20.40
CA GLU A 194 -16.09 -15.02 19.52
C GLU A 194 -15.40 -15.07 18.14
N ARG A 195 -15.21 -16.29 17.61
CA ARG A 195 -14.80 -16.43 16.20
C ARG A 195 -15.94 -15.95 15.32
N SER A 196 -15.61 -15.24 14.27
CA SER A 196 -16.55 -14.62 13.35
C SER A 196 -16.09 -14.87 11.92
N ASP A 197 -17.04 -15.15 11.04
CA ASP A 197 -16.80 -15.15 9.59
C ASP A 197 -16.88 -13.73 9.02
N VAL A 198 -17.25 -12.74 9.85
CA VAL A 198 -17.33 -11.33 9.47
C VAL A 198 -15.93 -10.73 9.56
N LYS A 199 -15.34 -10.46 8.40
CA LYS A 199 -14.07 -9.71 8.34
C LYS A 199 -14.32 -8.25 8.68
N PRO A 200 -13.38 -7.59 9.41
CA PRO A 200 -13.46 -6.16 9.65
C PRO A 200 -13.54 -5.42 8.32
N ARG A 201 -14.62 -4.68 8.10
CA ARG A 201 -14.68 -3.76 6.97
C ARG A 201 -13.80 -2.57 7.28
N LEU A 202 -12.83 -2.31 6.42
CA LEU A 202 -12.02 -1.10 6.43
C LEU A 202 -12.66 0.00 5.56
N ASP A 203 -13.99 0.05 5.50
CA ASP A 203 -14.73 1.10 4.81
C ASP A 203 -14.93 2.31 5.73
N PRO A 204 -14.99 3.53 5.18
CA PRO A 204 -15.30 4.71 5.98
C PRO A 204 -16.63 4.50 6.70
N ALA A 205 -16.61 4.58 8.03
CA ALA A 205 -17.82 4.59 8.82
C ALA A 205 -18.66 5.79 8.37
N GLN A 206 -19.81 5.53 7.76
CA GLN A 206 -20.85 6.55 7.68
C GLN A 206 -21.30 6.87 9.11
N PRO A 207 -21.52 8.15 9.45
CA PRO A 207 -22.11 8.50 10.73
C PRO A 207 -23.43 7.73 10.89
N PRO A 208 -23.82 7.35 12.11
CA PRO A 208 -25.06 6.64 12.34
C PRO A 208 -26.22 7.49 11.80
N VAL A 209 -26.73 7.05 10.67
CA VAL A 209 -28.00 7.58 10.15
C VAL A 209 -29.08 6.94 11.01
N ASP A 210 -29.87 7.75 11.65
CA ASP A 210 -31.05 7.36 12.42
C ASP A 210 -31.94 6.44 11.55
N VAL A 211 -31.97 5.14 11.89
CA VAL A 211 -32.59 4.13 11.04
C VAL A 211 -34.09 4.15 11.29
N GLN A 212 -34.81 4.86 10.45
CA GLN A 212 -36.24 4.57 10.27
C GLN A 212 -36.38 3.37 9.32
N PRO A 213 -37.24 2.39 9.62
CA PRO A 213 -37.41 1.22 8.78
C PRO A 213 -38.07 1.58 7.46
N VAL A 214 -37.34 1.45 6.36
CA VAL A 214 -37.92 1.59 5.02
C VAL A 214 -38.18 0.20 4.46
N PHE A 215 -39.46 -0.10 4.27
CA PHE A 215 -39.94 -1.26 3.53
C PHE A 215 -39.45 -1.22 2.08
N SER A 216 -38.99 -2.37 1.61
CA SER A 216 -38.62 -2.60 0.22
C SER A 216 -39.84 -2.44 -0.71
N THR A 217 -39.73 -1.55 -1.67
CA THR A 217 -40.46 -1.65 -2.93
C THR A 217 -39.53 -1.24 -4.07
N SER A 218 -39.40 -2.19 -4.96
CA SER A 218 -38.79 -2.04 -6.27
C SER A 218 -39.48 -0.96 -7.08
N GLU A 219 -38.81 0.16 -7.35
CA GLU A 219 -39.16 0.98 -8.49
C GLU A 219 -37.93 1.71 -9.04
N GLN A 220 -37.71 1.47 -10.31
CA GLN A 220 -36.75 2.21 -11.15
C GLN A 220 -37.13 3.69 -11.18
N ARG A 221 -36.14 4.58 -10.89
CA ARG A 221 -36.16 5.94 -11.40
C ARG A 221 -34.79 6.31 -11.95
N GLN A 222 -34.79 6.55 -13.24
CA GLN A 222 -33.74 7.29 -13.92
C GLN A 222 -33.64 8.70 -13.31
N GLY A 223 -32.48 9.03 -12.83
CA GLY A 223 -32.09 10.37 -12.43
C GLY A 223 -30.59 10.47 -12.46
N ASN A 224 -30.05 11.38 -13.29
CA ASN A 224 -28.63 11.65 -13.45
C ASN A 224 -27.95 11.94 -12.10
N GLY A 225 -27.36 10.92 -11.51
CA GLY A 225 -26.44 11.01 -10.41
C GLY A 225 -25.43 9.89 -10.58
N LEU A 226 -24.18 10.23 -10.82
CA LEU A 226 -23.09 9.28 -10.92
C LEU A 226 -22.96 8.50 -9.61
N ILE A 227 -23.62 7.36 -9.54
CA ILE A 227 -23.36 6.35 -8.50
C ILE A 227 -22.02 5.71 -8.86
N GLN A 228 -20.99 6.04 -8.11
CA GLN A 228 -19.75 5.28 -8.22
C GLN A 228 -20.03 3.85 -7.74
N PRO A 229 -19.76 2.83 -8.55
CA PRO A 229 -19.98 1.46 -8.14
C PRO A 229 -19.07 1.14 -6.93
N VAL A 230 -19.66 0.55 -5.91
CA VAL A 230 -18.94 -0.06 -4.80
C VAL A 230 -17.90 -1.00 -5.38
N SER A 231 -16.63 -0.81 -5.07
CA SER A 231 -15.52 -1.58 -5.63
C SER A 231 -15.63 -3.04 -5.17
N ALA A 232 -16.11 -3.90 -6.05
CA ALA A 232 -16.04 -5.34 -5.82
C ALA A 232 -14.57 -5.79 -5.89
N PRO A 233 -14.12 -6.72 -5.02
CA PRO A 233 -12.79 -7.30 -5.16
C PRO A 233 -12.63 -8.02 -6.50
N LEU A 234 -11.40 -8.13 -7.00
CA LEU A 234 -11.11 -9.01 -8.13
C LEU A 234 -11.40 -10.45 -7.73
N VAL A 235 -12.22 -11.14 -8.50
CA VAL A 235 -12.69 -12.48 -8.20
C VAL A 235 -12.09 -13.47 -9.19
N SER A 236 -11.57 -14.60 -8.72
CA SER A 236 -11.02 -15.66 -9.56
C SER A 236 -11.97 -16.05 -10.71
N GLY A 237 -11.45 -16.21 -11.90
CA GLY A 237 -12.23 -16.52 -13.08
C GLY A 237 -11.45 -16.36 -14.38
N SER A 238 -12.14 -16.44 -15.51
CA SER A 238 -11.60 -16.23 -16.85
C SER A 238 -11.66 -14.77 -17.29
N ASP A 239 -11.13 -14.52 -18.48
CA ASP A 239 -11.20 -13.24 -19.21
C ASP A 239 -10.42 -12.09 -18.58
N TYR A 240 -9.40 -12.41 -17.81
CA TYR A 240 -8.46 -11.41 -17.32
C TYR A 240 -7.39 -11.06 -18.36
N VAL A 241 -6.89 -9.85 -18.27
CA VAL A 241 -5.61 -9.49 -18.84
C VAL A 241 -4.61 -9.37 -17.70
N VAL A 242 -3.47 -10.05 -17.86
CA VAL A 242 -2.35 -9.97 -16.94
C VAL A 242 -1.14 -9.48 -17.71
N SER A 243 -0.72 -8.25 -17.47
CA SER A 243 0.59 -7.77 -17.92
C SER A 243 1.61 -8.06 -16.84
N TYR A 244 2.77 -8.59 -17.22
CA TYR A 244 3.77 -9.04 -16.26
C TYR A 244 5.20 -8.78 -16.75
N SER A 245 6.10 -8.67 -15.78
CA SER A 245 7.55 -8.64 -15.96
C SER A 245 8.22 -9.26 -14.73
N GLY A 246 9.14 -10.18 -14.93
CA GLY A 246 9.79 -10.92 -13.85
C GLY A 246 11.08 -11.59 -14.27
N THR A 247 11.88 -12.04 -13.33
CA THR A 247 13.12 -12.78 -13.60
C THR A 247 12.83 -14.28 -13.52
N LYS A 248 13.12 -14.98 -14.60
CA LYS A 248 13.05 -16.44 -14.69
C LYS A 248 14.42 -17.05 -14.41
N SER A 249 14.46 -18.32 -14.01
CA SER A 249 15.67 -19.08 -13.69
C SER A 249 16.84 -18.77 -14.64
N GLY A 250 17.99 -18.38 -14.10
CA GLY A 250 19.18 -18.05 -14.88
C GLY A 250 19.33 -16.60 -15.33
N SER A 251 18.55 -15.68 -14.77
CA SER A 251 18.65 -14.21 -14.97
C SER A 251 18.01 -13.65 -16.22
N ALA A 252 17.21 -14.41 -16.94
CA ALA A 252 16.43 -13.88 -18.06
C ALA A 252 15.18 -13.15 -17.53
N VAL A 253 15.04 -11.86 -17.85
CA VAL A 253 13.81 -11.10 -17.56
C VAL A 253 12.77 -11.41 -18.62
N ILE A 254 11.67 -12.02 -18.18
CA ILE A 254 10.49 -12.25 -19.02
C ILE A 254 9.51 -11.08 -18.87
N ALA A 255 8.80 -10.76 -19.93
CA ALA A 255 7.72 -9.79 -19.90
C ALA A 255 6.67 -10.16 -20.95
N GLY A 256 5.41 -9.84 -20.68
CA GLY A 256 4.33 -10.14 -21.62
C GLY A 256 2.97 -9.64 -21.14
N THR A 257 1.96 -9.94 -21.96
CA THR A 257 0.56 -9.69 -21.64
C THR A 257 -0.27 -10.91 -22.00
N GLY A 258 -0.80 -11.59 -21.00
CA GLY A 258 -1.76 -12.67 -21.17
C GLY A 258 -3.16 -12.11 -21.31
N VAL A 259 -3.84 -12.38 -22.43
CA VAL A 259 -5.21 -11.95 -22.71
C VAL A 259 -6.15 -13.13 -22.59
N GLY A 260 -7.32 -12.93 -21.96
CA GLY A 260 -8.30 -13.97 -21.70
C GLY A 260 -7.82 -15.02 -20.68
N ALA A 261 -6.85 -14.65 -19.85
CA ALA A 261 -6.22 -15.56 -18.92
C ALA A 261 -7.18 -15.99 -17.81
N PRO A 262 -7.29 -17.30 -17.50
CA PRO A 262 -7.77 -17.73 -16.20
C PRO A 262 -6.83 -17.19 -15.12
N ALA A 263 -7.40 -16.45 -14.16
CA ALA A 263 -6.65 -15.87 -13.05
C ALA A 263 -7.29 -16.23 -11.73
N SER A 264 -6.46 -16.55 -10.73
CA SER A 264 -6.87 -16.84 -9.38
C SER A 264 -6.42 -15.74 -8.43
N PHE A 265 -7.33 -15.30 -7.59
CA PHE A 265 -7.08 -14.26 -6.60
C PHE A 265 -7.42 -14.80 -5.21
N ASP A 266 -6.70 -14.31 -4.22
CA ASP A 266 -7.13 -14.44 -2.84
C ASP A 266 -8.24 -13.42 -2.52
N GLU A 267 -8.72 -13.47 -1.31
CA GLU A 267 -9.77 -12.59 -0.80
C GLU A 267 -9.38 -11.10 -0.75
N PHE A 268 -8.10 -10.78 -0.92
CA PHE A 268 -7.55 -9.42 -0.97
C PHE A 268 -7.31 -8.93 -2.41
N SER A 269 -7.80 -9.65 -3.39
CA SER A 269 -7.53 -9.38 -4.81
C SER A 269 -6.06 -9.52 -5.19
N THR A 270 -5.28 -10.30 -4.42
CA THR A 270 -3.90 -10.63 -4.75
C THR A 270 -3.88 -11.72 -5.78
N LEU A 271 -3.22 -11.51 -6.91
CA LEU A 271 -3.05 -12.54 -7.93
C LEU A 271 -2.22 -13.69 -7.36
N GLN A 272 -2.83 -14.88 -7.26
CA GLN A 272 -2.21 -16.12 -6.81
C GLN A 272 -1.66 -16.94 -7.96
N GLY A 273 -2.23 -16.77 -9.15
CA GLY A 273 -1.78 -17.44 -10.35
C GLY A 273 -2.62 -17.11 -11.57
N PHE A 274 -2.09 -17.44 -12.75
CA PHE A 274 -2.79 -17.33 -14.03
C PHE A 274 -2.17 -18.30 -15.04
N SER A 275 -2.92 -18.63 -16.10
CA SER A 275 -2.45 -19.48 -17.19
C SER A 275 -2.41 -18.70 -18.47
N TYR A 276 -1.28 -18.73 -19.17
CA TYR A 276 -1.13 -18.07 -20.47
C TYR A 276 0.02 -18.68 -21.29
N GLY A 277 -0.18 -18.77 -22.60
CA GLY A 277 0.86 -19.16 -23.55
C GLY A 277 1.42 -20.57 -23.35
N GLY A 278 0.64 -21.49 -22.79
CA GLY A 278 1.07 -22.85 -22.48
C GLY A 278 1.84 -22.99 -21.16
N TYR A 279 1.72 -21.99 -20.28
CA TYR A 279 2.33 -21.99 -18.96
C TYR A 279 1.32 -21.61 -17.88
N ASP A 280 1.43 -22.24 -16.72
CA ASP A 280 0.82 -21.84 -15.47
C ASP A 280 1.84 -21.04 -14.65
N TYR A 281 1.46 -19.84 -14.24
CA TYR A 281 2.22 -18.97 -13.36
C TYR A 281 1.62 -19.03 -11.96
N LYS A 282 2.43 -19.29 -10.94
CA LYS A 282 1.97 -19.44 -9.56
C LYS A 282 2.82 -18.62 -8.61
N ALA A 283 2.18 -17.93 -7.70
CA ALA A 283 2.83 -17.21 -6.63
C ALA A 283 3.39 -18.19 -5.59
N GLY A 284 4.62 -17.98 -5.15
CA GLY A 284 5.21 -18.61 -3.96
C GLY A 284 5.12 -17.64 -2.78
N SER A 285 5.71 -16.45 -2.94
CA SER A 285 5.69 -15.38 -1.94
C SER A 285 5.32 -14.06 -2.57
N VAL A 286 4.44 -13.29 -1.93
CA VAL A 286 3.94 -12.01 -2.41
C VAL A 286 4.50 -10.86 -1.57
N ALA A 287 5.09 -9.85 -2.21
CA ALA A 287 5.63 -8.66 -1.54
C ALA A 287 4.60 -7.56 -1.31
N GLY A 288 3.41 -7.72 -1.82
CA GLY A 288 2.28 -6.79 -1.72
C GLY A 288 1.48 -6.80 -3.00
N SER A 289 0.18 -6.66 -2.85
CA SER A 289 -0.76 -6.51 -3.94
C SER A 289 -1.76 -5.44 -3.57
N PHE A 290 -2.27 -4.79 -4.58
CA PHE A 290 -3.26 -3.74 -4.43
C PHE A 290 -4.30 -3.89 -5.52
N SER A 291 -5.54 -3.50 -5.23
CA SER A 291 -6.57 -3.31 -6.24
C SER A 291 -7.20 -1.94 -6.10
N MET A 292 -7.68 -1.39 -7.19
CA MET A 292 -8.35 -0.11 -7.22
C MET A 292 -9.72 -0.29 -7.85
N ASP A 293 -10.75 0.10 -7.10
CA ASP A 293 -12.15 0.12 -7.55
C ASP A 293 -12.67 -1.24 -8.06
N GLY A 294 -12.00 -2.38 -7.71
CA GLY A 294 -12.31 -3.71 -8.23
C GLY A 294 -12.14 -3.86 -9.75
N VAL A 295 -11.52 -2.89 -10.41
CA VAL A 295 -11.33 -2.85 -11.87
C VAL A 295 -9.93 -3.32 -12.25
N ILE A 296 -8.92 -2.84 -11.54
CA ILE A 296 -7.52 -3.13 -11.82
C ILE A 296 -6.77 -3.44 -10.53
N GLY A 297 -5.89 -4.44 -10.57
CA GLY A 297 -5.01 -4.83 -9.46
C GLY A 297 -3.56 -4.88 -9.94
N TRP A 298 -2.63 -4.63 -9.03
CA TRP A 298 -1.20 -4.73 -9.28
C TRP A 298 -0.47 -5.27 -8.06
N GLY A 299 0.67 -5.89 -8.28
CA GLY A 299 1.44 -6.46 -7.20
C GLY A 299 2.78 -7.02 -7.65
N LYS A 300 3.48 -7.60 -6.70
CA LYS A 300 4.77 -8.25 -6.95
C LYS A 300 4.86 -9.57 -6.19
N TRP A 301 5.23 -10.64 -6.88
CA TRP A 301 5.71 -11.86 -6.25
C TRP A 301 7.22 -11.76 -6.06
N THR A 302 7.70 -11.97 -4.87
CA THR A 302 9.15 -12.07 -4.60
C THR A 302 9.68 -13.40 -5.08
N GLU A 303 8.87 -14.44 -4.96
CA GLU A 303 9.13 -15.79 -5.42
C GLU A 303 7.87 -16.38 -6.05
N GLY A 304 8.05 -17.25 -7.02
CA GLY A 304 6.99 -17.98 -7.68
C GLY A 304 7.57 -19.03 -8.61
N GLU A 305 6.70 -19.62 -9.40
CA GLU A 305 7.11 -20.61 -10.42
C GLU A 305 6.28 -20.44 -11.69
N THR A 306 6.85 -20.85 -12.80
CA THR A 306 6.12 -21.10 -14.05
C THR A 306 6.25 -22.57 -14.40
N VAL A 307 5.12 -23.19 -14.71
CA VAL A 307 5.02 -24.61 -15.02
C VAL A 307 4.45 -24.75 -16.43
N PRO A 308 5.12 -25.46 -17.35
CA PRO A 308 4.51 -25.77 -18.66
C PRO A 308 3.22 -26.58 -18.46
N THR A 309 2.15 -26.24 -19.20
CA THR A 309 0.87 -26.95 -19.13
C THR A 309 0.91 -28.37 -19.77
N GLY A 310 2.04 -28.72 -20.41
CA GLY A 310 2.32 -30.06 -20.95
C GLY A 310 3.48 -30.71 -20.23
N TYR A 311 4.48 -31.15 -21.00
CA TYR A 311 5.70 -31.75 -20.47
C TYR A 311 6.74 -30.65 -20.20
N GLY A 312 7.37 -30.68 -19.03
CA GLY A 312 8.44 -29.77 -18.64
C GLY A 312 8.57 -29.65 -17.12
N SER A 313 9.71 -29.17 -16.66
CA SER A 313 9.95 -28.91 -15.23
C SER A 313 9.54 -27.49 -14.86
N PRO A 314 9.07 -27.26 -13.63
CA PRO A 314 8.86 -25.93 -13.12
C PRO A 314 10.14 -25.09 -13.15
N GLU A 315 10.01 -23.81 -13.45
CA GLU A 315 11.09 -22.85 -13.42
C GLU A 315 10.77 -21.74 -12.44
N ALA A 316 11.74 -21.41 -11.57
CA ALA A 316 11.56 -20.39 -10.54
C ALA A 316 11.38 -19.00 -11.16
N LEU A 317 10.47 -18.24 -10.58
CA LEU A 317 10.24 -16.82 -10.84
C LEU A 317 10.69 -16.01 -9.63
N LYS A 318 11.31 -14.86 -9.89
CA LYS A 318 11.70 -13.89 -8.86
C LYS A 318 11.33 -12.49 -9.31
N GLU A 319 11.05 -11.63 -8.34
CA GLU A 319 10.75 -10.22 -8.59
C GLU A 319 9.71 -10.05 -9.72
N PHE A 320 8.63 -10.82 -9.64
CA PHE A 320 7.60 -10.88 -10.67
C PHE A 320 6.56 -9.79 -10.43
N HIS A 321 6.64 -8.71 -11.18
CA HIS A 321 5.71 -7.59 -11.17
C HIS A 321 4.54 -7.88 -12.10
N TYR A 322 3.33 -7.54 -11.67
CA TYR A 322 2.13 -7.70 -12.48
C TYR A 322 1.16 -6.54 -12.32
N VAL A 323 0.35 -6.35 -13.33
CA VAL A 323 -0.89 -5.58 -13.28
C VAL A 323 -1.96 -6.39 -14.02
N THR A 324 -3.16 -6.46 -13.46
CA THR A 324 -4.24 -7.31 -13.95
C THR A 324 -5.59 -6.65 -13.80
N GLY A 325 -6.54 -7.04 -14.65
CA GLY A 325 -7.92 -6.58 -14.61
C GLY A 325 -8.73 -7.18 -15.73
N LYS A 326 -10.04 -6.96 -15.71
CA LYS A 326 -10.86 -7.30 -16.89
C LYS A 326 -10.71 -6.20 -17.93
N PRO A 327 -10.40 -6.58 -19.19
CA PRO A 327 -10.17 -5.60 -20.25
C PRO A 327 -11.43 -4.80 -20.52
N THR A 328 -11.25 -3.54 -20.95
CA THR A 328 -12.36 -2.72 -21.45
C THR A 328 -13.08 -3.43 -22.58
N PRO A 329 -14.40 -3.58 -22.57
CA PRO A 329 -15.14 -4.15 -23.69
C PRO A 329 -14.86 -3.40 -25.00
N THR A 330 -14.73 -4.14 -26.11
CA THR A 330 -14.46 -3.52 -27.42
C THR A 330 -15.57 -2.51 -27.82
N SER A 331 -16.82 -2.78 -27.44
CA SER A 331 -17.93 -1.85 -27.61
C SER A 331 -17.69 -0.51 -26.95
N ASP A 332 -17.14 -0.52 -25.75
CA ASP A 332 -16.84 0.69 -24.99
C ASP A 332 -15.70 1.50 -25.62
N LEU A 333 -14.67 0.80 -26.13
CA LEU A 333 -13.57 1.43 -26.87
C LEU A 333 -14.07 2.10 -28.16
N VAL A 334 -14.99 1.45 -28.88
CA VAL A 334 -15.63 2.02 -30.07
C VAL A 334 -16.48 3.25 -29.71
N ALA A 335 -17.22 3.18 -28.59
CA ALA A 335 -18.05 4.26 -28.10
C ALA A 335 -17.25 5.50 -27.66
N LEU A 336 -15.96 5.36 -27.35
CA LEU A 336 -15.10 6.51 -27.06
C LEU A 336 -14.93 7.46 -28.25
N GLY A 337 -15.07 6.94 -29.48
CA GLY A 337 -14.85 7.73 -30.69
C GLY A 337 -13.40 8.17 -30.86
N THR A 338 -13.20 9.46 -31.20
CA THR A 338 -11.85 10.04 -31.28
C THR A 338 -11.62 11.00 -30.11
N ILE A 339 -10.80 10.59 -29.14
CA ILE A 339 -10.48 11.39 -27.96
C ILE A 339 -9.00 11.27 -27.58
N SER A 340 -8.51 12.31 -26.91
CA SER A 340 -7.23 12.26 -26.19
C SER A 340 -7.51 12.12 -24.70
N ALA A 341 -6.88 11.14 -24.06
CA ALA A 341 -7.05 10.82 -22.66
C ALA A 341 -5.72 10.90 -21.91
N VAL A 342 -5.73 11.50 -20.74
CA VAL A 342 -4.60 11.54 -19.81
C VAL A 342 -4.97 10.73 -18.58
N TYR A 343 -4.19 9.68 -18.33
CA TYR A 343 -4.34 8.84 -17.15
C TYR A 343 -3.28 9.24 -16.11
N GLN A 344 -3.70 9.42 -14.88
CA GLN A 344 -2.81 9.70 -13.75
C GLN A 344 -2.34 8.40 -13.12
N LEU A 345 -1.09 8.37 -12.68
CA LEU A 345 -0.57 7.22 -11.93
C LEU A 345 -1.33 7.07 -10.62
N ALA A 346 -1.95 5.93 -10.43
CA ALA A 346 -2.79 5.61 -9.28
C ALA A 346 -2.19 4.49 -8.39
N GLY A 347 -1.35 3.64 -8.98
CA GLY A 347 -0.66 2.59 -8.27
C GLY A 347 0.58 2.08 -8.98
N PHE A 348 1.47 1.45 -8.23
CA PHE A 348 2.72 0.92 -8.77
C PHE A 348 3.33 -0.14 -7.86
N THR A 349 4.25 -0.92 -8.40
CA THR A 349 5.23 -1.67 -7.63
C THR A 349 6.55 -0.91 -7.60
N LEU A 350 7.32 -0.98 -6.51
CA LEU A 350 8.68 -0.44 -6.51
C LEU A 350 9.51 -1.16 -7.57
N PRO A 351 10.20 -0.43 -8.46
CA PRO A 351 11.01 -1.06 -9.49
C PRO A 351 12.14 -1.89 -8.88
N THR A 352 12.42 -3.04 -9.48
CA THR A 352 13.54 -3.90 -9.07
C THR A 352 14.43 -4.18 -10.25
N SER A 353 15.74 -4.36 -10.00
CA SER A 353 16.70 -4.75 -11.02
C SER A 353 17.00 -6.24 -10.97
N SER A 354 17.52 -6.80 -12.05
CA SER A 354 18.02 -8.18 -12.10
C SER A 354 19.18 -8.46 -11.14
N THR A 355 19.84 -7.42 -10.61
CA THR A 355 20.88 -7.53 -9.58
C THR A 355 20.35 -7.35 -8.16
N GLY A 356 19.02 -7.23 -7.97
CA GLY A 356 18.40 -7.10 -6.65
C GLY A 356 18.31 -5.68 -6.10
N VAL A 357 18.68 -4.65 -6.88
CA VAL A 357 18.52 -3.25 -6.45
C VAL A 357 17.04 -2.88 -6.50
N VAL A 358 16.52 -2.32 -5.42
CA VAL A 358 15.15 -1.80 -5.32
C VAL A 358 15.19 -0.28 -5.48
N GLY A 359 14.34 0.24 -6.35
CA GLY A 359 14.21 1.68 -6.58
C GLY A 359 13.17 2.35 -5.68
N SER A 360 12.95 3.63 -5.92
CA SER A 360 11.94 4.44 -5.25
C SER A 360 10.64 4.50 -6.07
N ALA A 361 9.59 5.12 -5.50
CA ALA A 361 8.29 5.28 -6.13
C ALA A 361 8.40 5.94 -7.50
N PRO A 362 7.90 5.31 -8.57
CA PRO A 362 7.77 5.96 -9.87
C PRO A 362 6.73 7.08 -9.83
N SER A 363 6.80 7.96 -10.82
CA SER A 363 5.82 9.04 -11.01
C SER A 363 5.54 9.24 -12.48
N GLY A 364 4.37 9.77 -12.83
CA GLY A 364 4.09 10.10 -14.23
C GLY A 364 2.64 9.92 -14.66
N THR A 365 2.45 9.94 -15.98
CA THR A 365 1.14 9.85 -16.65
C THR A 365 1.22 8.92 -17.84
N LEU A 366 0.05 8.43 -18.26
CA LEU A 366 -0.10 7.73 -19.53
C LEU A 366 -1.01 8.56 -20.44
N ASN A 367 -0.50 9.02 -21.56
CA ASN A 367 -1.27 9.81 -22.54
C ASN A 367 -1.67 8.91 -23.71
N VAL A 368 -2.94 8.87 -24.04
CA VAL A 368 -3.50 7.97 -25.06
C VAL A 368 -4.44 8.72 -25.99
N ASN A 369 -4.24 8.55 -27.29
CA ASN A 369 -5.20 8.96 -28.30
C ASN A 369 -5.98 7.74 -28.78
N PHE A 370 -7.30 7.78 -28.66
CA PHE A 370 -8.20 6.76 -29.17
C PHE A 370 -8.84 7.22 -30.48
N SER A 371 -9.03 6.29 -31.41
CA SER A 371 -9.84 6.47 -32.61
C SER A 371 -10.29 5.12 -33.14
N GLY A 372 -11.55 5.02 -33.59
CA GLY A 372 -12.09 3.80 -34.17
C GLY A 372 -12.04 2.55 -33.27
N GLY A 373 -12.15 2.71 -31.97
CA GLY A 373 -12.11 1.61 -30.99
C GLY A 373 -10.70 1.11 -30.67
N SER A 374 -9.66 1.84 -31.06
CA SER A 374 -8.27 1.48 -30.82
C SER A 374 -7.47 2.66 -30.28
N ALA A 375 -6.43 2.40 -29.49
CA ALA A 375 -5.44 3.40 -29.14
C ALA A 375 -4.49 3.60 -30.33
N THR A 376 -4.50 4.80 -30.91
CA THR A 376 -3.69 5.16 -32.08
C THR A 376 -2.33 5.72 -31.72
N SER A 377 -2.21 6.28 -30.50
CA SER A 377 -0.95 6.74 -29.94
C SER A 377 -0.97 6.57 -28.41
N ILE A 378 0.10 6.05 -27.86
CA ILE A 378 0.28 5.84 -26.43
C ILE A 378 1.66 6.38 -26.05
N VAL A 379 1.72 7.26 -25.07
CA VAL A 379 2.96 7.81 -24.52
C VAL A 379 2.99 7.58 -23.01
N ALA A 380 3.91 6.73 -22.58
CA ALA A 380 4.11 6.45 -21.15
C ALA A 380 5.14 7.44 -20.59
N ASN A 381 4.67 8.54 -20.02
CA ASN A 381 5.52 9.53 -19.33
C ASN A 381 5.77 9.06 -17.89
N VAL A 382 6.58 8.03 -17.71
CA VAL A 382 6.86 7.44 -16.40
C VAL A 382 8.32 7.61 -16.02
N ASN A 383 8.55 8.25 -14.91
CA ASN A 383 9.87 8.40 -14.28
C ASN A 383 10.10 7.25 -13.31
N VAL A 384 11.17 6.51 -13.48
CA VAL A 384 11.53 5.34 -12.69
C VAL A 384 12.86 5.59 -11.98
N PRO A 385 12.85 5.97 -10.68
CA PRO A 385 14.07 6.20 -9.91
C PRO A 385 14.64 4.86 -9.42
N ILE A 386 15.88 4.54 -9.80
CA ILE A 386 16.58 3.33 -9.34
C ILE A 386 18.10 3.49 -9.48
N GLY A 387 18.87 2.95 -8.54
CA GLY A 387 20.35 2.97 -8.59
C GLY A 387 20.96 4.37 -8.59
N GLY A 388 20.31 5.32 -7.92
CA GLY A 388 20.77 6.73 -7.88
C GLY A 388 20.46 7.55 -9.13
N SER A 389 19.81 6.96 -10.14
CA SER A 389 19.40 7.61 -11.38
C SER A 389 17.88 7.55 -11.57
N THR A 390 17.35 8.47 -12.37
CA THR A 390 15.95 8.45 -12.79
C THR A 390 15.88 8.19 -14.29
N TYR A 391 15.24 7.09 -14.66
CA TYR A 391 15.01 6.70 -16.04
C TYR A 391 13.61 7.14 -16.47
N ASN A 392 13.49 7.71 -17.65
CA ASN A 392 12.25 8.24 -18.17
C ASN A 392 11.79 7.40 -19.37
N LEU A 393 10.56 6.86 -19.30
CA LEU A 393 9.96 6.05 -20.36
C LEU A 393 9.24 6.90 -21.43
N ASN A 394 9.32 8.23 -21.37
CA ASN A 394 8.56 9.14 -22.26
C ASN A 394 8.94 9.09 -23.74
N THR A 395 10.08 8.49 -24.07
CA THR A 395 10.50 8.28 -25.47
C THR A 395 9.80 7.11 -26.15
N LEU A 396 8.98 6.38 -25.41
CA LEU A 396 8.27 5.22 -25.91
C LEU A 396 6.91 5.66 -26.46
N VAL A 397 6.77 5.62 -27.78
CA VAL A 397 5.50 5.87 -28.48
C VAL A 397 5.07 4.58 -29.14
N GLY A 398 3.84 4.16 -28.89
CA GLY A 398 3.27 2.95 -29.46
C GLY A 398 1.81 3.12 -29.84
N SER A 399 1.27 2.13 -30.52
CA SER A 399 -0.15 2.00 -30.80
C SER A 399 -0.70 0.71 -30.18
N GLY A 400 -1.97 0.70 -29.85
CA GLY A 400 -2.64 -0.51 -29.33
C GLY A 400 -2.78 -1.56 -30.44
N SER A 401 -2.45 -2.81 -30.10
CA SER A 401 -2.79 -3.96 -30.95
C SER A 401 -4.11 -4.57 -30.45
N GLY A 402 -5.13 -4.57 -31.31
CA GLY A 402 -6.42 -5.18 -30.97
C GLY A 402 -7.32 -4.38 -30.00
N GLY A 403 -7.05 -3.10 -29.80
CA GLY A 403 -7.89 -2.16 -29.03
C GLY A 403 -7.72 -2.23 -27.51
N GLN A 404 -7.75 -3.41 -26.91
CA GLN A 404 -7.75 -3.61 -25.45
C GLN A 404 -6.35 -3.62 -24.82
N THR A 405 -5.33 -4.00 -25.59
CA THR A 405 -3.94 -4.13 -25.12
C THR A 405 -3.00 -3.29 -25.96
N PHE A 406 -1.81 -3.03 -25.42
CA PHE A 406 -0.74 -2.34 -26.13
C PHE A 406 0.64 -2.89 -25.75
N SER A 407 1.56 -2.79 -26.68
CA SER A 407 2.96 -3.10 -26.46
C SER A 407 3.82 -2.04 -27.14
N ILE A 408 4.80 -1.53 -26.42
CA ILE A 408 5.72 -0.51 -26.88
C ILE A 408 7.14 -1.02 -26.69
N SER A 409 7.96 -0.93 -27.73
CA SER A 409 9.36 -1.33 -27.67
C SER A 409 10.22 -0.27 -28.36
N SER A 410 11.20 0.26 -27.66
CA SER A 410 12.15 1.24 -28.18
C SER A 410 13.42 1.26 -27.34
N GLY A 411 14.60 1.27 -27.99
CA GLY A 411 15.90 1.45 -27.32
C GLY A 411 16.24 0.41 -26.23
N GLY A 412 15.69 -0.81 -26.32
CA GLY A 412 15.88 -1.85 -25.30
C GLY A 412 14.92 -1.74 -24.11
N ALA A 413 14.01 -0.78 -24.13
CA ALA A 413 12.91 -0.69 -23.17
C ALA A 413 11.64 -1.30 -23.76
N TYR A 414 10.87 -1.99 -22.93
CA TYR A 414 9.60 -2.64 -23.29
C TYR A 414 8.54 -2.23 -22.28
N VAL A 415 7.36 -1.85 -22.79
CA VAL A 415 6.18 -1.58 -21.99
C VAL A 415 5.03 -2.41 -22.57
N ASN A 416 4.42 -3.22 -21.74
CA ASN A 416 3.22 -3.99 -22.10
C ASN A 416 2.07 -3.53 -21.21
N GLY A 417 0.87 -3.40 -21.77
CA GLY A 417 -0.24 -2.92 -21.00
C GLY A 417 -1.60 -3.18 -21.62
N PHE A 418 -2.63 -2.71 -20.91
CA PHE A 418 -4.02 -2.88 -21.32
C PHE A 418 -4.91 -1.78 -20.73
N PHE A 419 -6.10 -1.64 -21.29
CA PHE A 419 -7.17 -0.78 -20.78
C PHE A 419 -8.22 -1.62 -20.06
N ALA A 420 -8.71 -1.12 -18.92
CA ALA A 420 -9.69 -1.80 -18.09
C ALA A 420 -10.83 -0.86 -17.67
N GLY A 421 -11.94 -1.47 -17.25
CA GLY A 421 -13.14 -0.76 -16.79
C GLY A 421 -13.95 -0.14 -17.93
N ALA A 422 -15.12 0.37 -17.59
CA ALA A 422 -16.01 1.03 -18.56
C ALA A 422 -15.33 2.23 -19.20
N ASN A 423 -15.51 2.36 -20.53
CA ASN A 423 -14.95 3.46 -21.33
C ASN A 423 -13.43 3.64 -21.14
N ALA A 424 -12.68 2.58 -20.92
CA ALA A 424 -11.25 2.63 -20.64
C ALA A 424 -10.90 3.59 -19.48
N SER A 425 -11.64 3.49 -18.37
CA SER A 425 -11.45 4.33 -17.20
C SER A 425 -10.11 4.08 -16.49
N HIS A 426 -9.51 2.92 -16.70
CA HIS A 426 -8.25 2.48 -16.13
C HIS A 426 -7.30 1.96 -17.21
N ALA A 427 -6.01 2.03 -16.92
CA ALA A 427 -4.97 1.39 -17.70
C ALA A 427 -3.94 0.76 -16.79
N GLY A 428 -3.39 -0.37 -17.18
CA GLY A 428 -2.30 -1.02 -16.48
C GLY A 428 -1.13 -1.27 -17.42
N LEU A 429 0.09 -1.15 -16.92
CA LEU A 429 1.27 -1.52 -17.68
C LEU A 429 2.36 -2.14 -16.79
N THR A 430 3.17 -2.97 -17.41
CA THR A 430 4.48 -3.38 -16.90
C THR A 430 5.56 -2.88 -17.82
N TYR A 431 6.73 -2.67 -17.27
CA TYR A 431 7.89 -2.21 -18.02
C TYR A 431 9.14 -3.00 -17.68
N LYS A 432 10.06 -3.08 -18.65
CA LYS A 432 11.44 -3.48 -18.44
C LYS A 432 12.39 -2.66 -19.31
N PHE A 433 13.56 -2.35 -18.80
CA PHE A 433 14.61 -1.64 -19.53
C PHE A 433 16.00 -1.89 -18.94
N ASN A 434 17.04 -1.67 -19.74
CA ASN A 434 18.43 -1.78 -19.29
C ASN A 434 18.87 -0.53 -18.54
N SER A 435 19.59 -0.73 -17.43
CA SER A 435 20.16 0.34 -16.61
C SER A 435 21.59 0.00 -16.17
N VAL A 436 22.23 0.97 -15.48
CA VAL A 436 23.55 0.75 -14.87
C VAL A 436 23.53 -0.29 -13.74
N VAL A 437 22.37 -0.57 -13.16
CA VAL A 437 22.19 -1.58 -12.10
C VAL A 437 21.57 -2.88 -12.62
N GLY A 438 21.68 -3.15 -13.91
CA GLY A 438 21.08 -4.31 -14.56
C GLY A 438 19.74 -4.01 -15.23
N GLU A 439 19.04 -5.07 -15.67
CA GLU A 439 17.71 -4.93 -16.29
C GLU A 439 16.68 -4.63 -15.20
N VAL A 440 15.95 -3.51 -15.35
CA VAL A 440 14.95 -3.00 -14.40
C VAL A 440 13.56 -3.37 -14.88
N GLN A 441 12.70 -3.69 -13.91
CA GLN A 441 11.32 -4.10 -14.15
C GLN A 441 10.37 -3.51 -13.09
N GLY A 442 9.10 -3.37 -13.45
CA GLY A 442 8.07 -2.85 -12.57
C GLY A 442 6.69 -2.87 -13.19
N ALA A 443 5.68 -2.53 -12.39
CA ALA A 443 4.29 -2.39 -12.82
C ALA A 443 3.71 -1.06 -12.35
N ALA A 444 2.76 -0.54 -13.14
CA ALA A 444 2.05 0.69 -12.86
C ALA A 444 0.58 0.59 -13.26
N ALA A 445 -0.30 1.11 -12.41
CA ALA A 445 -1.73 1.22 -12.65
C ALA A 445 -2.12 2.71 -12.72
N PHE A 446 -3.02 3.02 -13.63
CA PHE A 446 -3.43 4.38 -13.93
C PHE A 446 -4.95 4.50 -13.94
N LYS A 447 -5.45 5.69 -13.65
CA LYS A 447 -6.87 6.05 -13.71
C LYS A 447 -7.04 7.37 -14.46
N ARG A 448 -8.10 7.42 -15.27
CA ARG A 448 -8.50 8.60 -16.05
C ARG A 448 -9.53 9.44 -15.28
#